data_a4389455d89f44db77f22ba5f877aaea
#
_entry.id   a4389455d89f44db77f22ba5f877aaea
#
_cell.length_a   1.000
_cell.length_b   1.000
_cell.length_c   1.000
_cell.angle_alpha   90.00
_cell.angle_beta   90.00
_cell.angle_gamma   90.00
#
_symmetry.space_group_name_H-M   'P 1'
#
loop_
_entity.id
_entity.type
_entity.pdbx_description
1 polymer ?
#
loop_
_entity_poly.entity_id
_entity_poly.type
_entity_poly.pdbx_seq_one_letter_code
_entity_poly.pdbx_strand_id
1 'polypeptide(L)'
;MNSSRRSLLKGAGAIGAVAALGGLKTVSAETKPTKPAGPQKKGLARGLTLLTMRRNGEYRLGAKTSKGILDVKEAAGLLKLYSPATLDDMLQREEGASVQAVVEAAMKSNAAQKLFLKEENIEYGPLVTRPEKIVCVGLNYRRHAQEIKMPIPKQPVLFNKYNNSLLHHGGTIKLPSAVATKFDYEIELVIVMGKEARDVSEKAALSCVAGYATGNDFSARDLQFETGGQWMQGKSSDGFAPLGPYFVTAEQVDPDNLNLECRVNGETRQSSNTNDLIYNCSQIISYTSGRISLRPGDIIFTGTPGGVIFGGVVGGLAVSKEKYVWLKAGDKIACSLEKLGELKFELV
;
A
#
# COMPACT_ATOMS: atom_id res chain seq x y z
N MET A 1 16.06 -22.16 -52.88
CA MET A 1 16.93 -21.10 -53.46
C MET A 1 17.45 -20.23 -52.33
N ASN A 2 18.78 -20.35 -52.07
CA ASN A 2 19.55 -19.63 -51.06
C ASN A 2 19.74 -18.15 -51.44
N SER A 3 19.79 -17.28 -50.44
CA SER A 3 20.85 -16.22 -50.28
C SER A 3 20.57 -15.44 -49.00
N SER A 4 21.29 -15.64 -47.98
CA SER A 4 22.49 -14.98 -47.49
C SER A 4 22.44 -13.44 -47.47
N ARG A 5 22.33 -12.86 -46.27
CA ARG A 5 22.71 -11.45 -45.97
C ARG A 5 23.59 -11.41 -44.75
N ARG A 6 24.89 -11.67 -45.00
CA ARG A 6 25.98 -11.21 -44.15
C ARG A 6 26.80 -10.19 -44.95
N SER A 7 27.37 -9.23 -44.21
CA SER A 7 28.43 -8.28 -44.60
C SER A 7 27.94 -6.90 -45.05
N LEU A 8 28.16 -5.95 -44.10
CA LEU A 8 28.69 -4.62 -44.41
C LEU A 8 29.10 -3.91 -43.10
N LEU A 9 30.29 -4.19 -42.70
CA LEU A 9 31.07 -3.39 -41.75
C LEU A 9 32.49 -3.34 -42.32
N LYS A 10 32.90 -2.15 -42.88
CA LYS A 10 34.27 -1.65 -42.97
C LYS A 10 34.30 -0.31 -43.71
N GLY A 11 34.82 0.70 -43.06
CA GLY A 11 35.11 2.00 -43.66
C GLY A 11 35.56 2.98 -42.58
N ALA A 12 36.89 2.96 -42.33
CA ALA A 12 37.58 3.89 -41.45
C ALA A 12 37.79 5.23 -42.15
N GLY A 13 37.87 6.31 -41.35
CA GLY A 13 38.32 7.62 -41.80
C GLY A 13 38.52 8.56 -40.62
N ALA A 14 39.75 8.62 -40.12
CA ALA A 14 40.20 9.63 -39.15
C ALA A 14 40.48 10.97 -39.87
N ILE A 15 40.18 12.07 -39.22
CA ILE A 15 41.00 13.33 -39.20
C ILE A 15 40.49 14.20 -38.03
N GLY A 16 41.47 14.62 -37.23
CA GLY A 16 41.32 15.34 -36.00
C GLY A 16 41.13 16.85 -36.14
N ALA A 17 40.71 17.46 -35.06
CA ALA A 17 41.03 18.82 -34.69
C ALA A 17 40.98 18.99 -33.17
N VAL A 18 42.09 19.39 -32.62
CA VAL A 18 42.29 19.77 -31.23
C VAL A 18 41.63 21.13 -30.98
N ALA A 19 40.83 21.25 -29.96
CA ALA A 19 40.54 22.54 -29.32
C ALA A 19 40.46 22.30 -27.81
N ALA A 20 41.44 22.79 -27.11
CA ALA A 20 41.50 22.89 -25.66
C ALA A 20 40.55 23.97 -25.15
N LEU A 21 39.68 23.67 -24.21
CA LEU A 21 39.08 24.65 -23.32
C LEU A 21 38.74 24.03 -21.97
N GLY A 22 39.37 24.57 -20.97
CA GLY A 22 38.90 24.83 -19.63
C GLY A 22 38.26 23.67 -18.82
N GLY A 23 39.06 23.04 -17.97
CA GLY A 23 38.56 22.07 -16.98
C GLY A 23 37.61 22.73 -15.95
N LEU A 24 36.34 22.41 -16.03
CA LEU A 24 35.44 22.48 -14.89
C LEU A 24 35.56 21.14 -14.16
N LYS A 25 36.33 21.13 -13.08
CA LYS A 25 36.31 20.04 -12.10
C LYS A 25 34.94 20.08 -11.41
N THR A 26 34.02 19.23 -11.87
CA THR A 26 32.87 18.85 -11.06
C THR A 26 33.40 18.01 -9.90
N VAL A 27 33.52 18.64 -8.75
CA VAL A 27 33.72 17.94 -7.48
C VAL A 27 32.38 17.29 -7.15
N SER A 28 32.16 16.07 -7.63
CA SER A 28 31.16 15.19 -7.02
C SER A 28 31.75 14.77 -5.66
N ALA A 29 31.28 15.41 -4.60
CA ALA A 29 31.49 14.92 -3.26
C ALA A 29 30.76 13.58 -3.14
N GLU A 30 31.43 12.47 -3.41
CA GLU A 30 31.00 11.16 -2.93
C GLU A 30 30.94 11.24 -1.43
N THR A 31 29.74 11.44 -0.88
CA THR A 31 29.49 11.23 0.55
C THR A 31 29.69 9.74 0.79
N LYS A 32 30.86 9.36 1.33
CA LYS A 32 31.08 7.99 1.84
C LYS A 32 29.88 7.62 2.70
N PRO A 33 29.25 6.45 2.47
CA PRO A 33 28.17 6.00 3.34
C PRO A 33 28.70 5.93 4.77
N THR A 34 28.20 6.78 5.64
CA THR A 34 28.53 6.76 7.07
C THR A 34 28.05 5.40 7.61
N LYS A 35 29.02 4.65 8.18
CA LYS A 35 28.74 3.37 8.82
C LYS A 35 27.58 3.54 9.80
N PRO A 36 26.51 2.73 9.74
CA PRO A 36 25.36 2.91 10.61
C PRO A 36 25.78 2.89 12.08
N ALA A 37 25.26 3.83 12.85
CA ALA A 37 25.52 3.92 14.27
C ALA A 37 24.71 2.84 14.99
N GLY A 38 25.39 1.81 15.50
CA GLY A 38 24.79 0.73 16.29
C GLY A 38 24.46 -0.55 15.49
N PRO A 39 24.18 -1.66 16.20
CA PRO A 39 23.87 -2.94 15.60
C PRO A 39 22.47 -2.97 14.98
N GLN A 40 22.34 -3.56 13.79
CA GLN A 40 21.06 -3.89 13.17
C GLN A 40 20.38 -5.01 13.97
N LYS A 41 19.08 -4.84 14.26
CA LYS A 41 18.28 -5.86 14.92
C LYS A 41 17.26 -6.41 13.95
N LYS A 42 17.31 -7.72 13.71
CA LYS A 42 16.37 -8.45 12.86
C LYS A 42 15.10 -8.81 13.62
N GLY A 43 14.01 -9.00 12.87
CA GLY A 43 12.70 -9.41 13.35
C GLY A 43 11.61 -8.37 13.10
N LEU A 44 10.36 -8.80 13.29
CA LEU A 44 9.20 -7.95 13.13
C LEU A 44 9.16 -6.87 14.22
N ALA A 45 8.69 -5.68 13.85
CA ALA A 45 8.32 -4.65 14.83
C ALA A 45 7.08 -5.10 15.62
N ARG A 46 6.96 -4.65 16.87
CA ARG A 46 5.80 -4.89 17.74
C ARG A 46 5.42 -3.63 18.48
N GLY A 47 4.12 -3.48 18.80
CA GLY A 47 3.60 -2.34 19.56
C GLY A 47 3.74 -1.01 18.85
N LEU A 48 3.83 -0.99 17.51
CA LEU A 48 4.06 0.23 16.74
C LEU A 48 2.93 0.53 15.77
N THR A 49 2.61 1.82 15.69
CA THR A 49 1.83 2.41 14.61
C THR A 49 2.76 3.29 13.80
N LEU A 50 3.02 2.91 12.56
CA LEU A 50 3.99 3.56 11.69
C LEU A 50 3.29 4.25 10.53
N LEU A 51 3.96 5.24 9.94
CA LEU A 51 3.53 5.95 8.75
C LEU A 51 4.73 6.35 7.90
N THR A 52 4.49 6.65 6.64
CA THR A 52 5.46 7.35 5.80
C THR A 52 5.10 8.83 5.78
N MET A 53 6.05 9.68 6.12
CA MET A 53 5.93 11.12 6.01
C MET A 53 6.91 11.68 4.97
N ARG A 54 6.53 12.77 4.31
CA ARG A 54 7.42 13.56 3.46
C ARG A 54 8.00 14.72 4.24
N ARG A 55 9.34 14.80 4.29
CA ARG A 55 10.03 15.87 5.00
C ARG A 55 11.32 16.23 4.27
N ASN A 56 11.53 17.52 4.00
CA ASN A 56 12.68 18.00 3.25
C ASN A 56 12.88 17.31 1.89
N GLY A 57 11.77 17.01 1.19
CA GLY A 57 11.79 16.33 -0.11
C GLY A 57 12.03 14.80 -0.07
N GLU A 58 12.22 14.22 1.12
CA GLU A 58 12.47 12.77 1.31
C GLU A 58 11.28 12.08 1.97
N TYR A 59 11.03 10.83 1.61
CA TYR A 59 10.16 9.95 2.39
C TYR A 59 10.91 9.41 3.60
N ARG A 60 10.27 9.49 4.77
CA ARG A 60 10.83 9.08 6.05
C ARG A 60 9.83 8.26 6.84
N LEU A 61 10.36 7.36 7.66
CA LEU A 61 9.56 6.58 8.60
C LEU A 61 9.17 7.44 9.80
N GLY A 62 7.87 7.55 10.07
CA GLY A 62 7.29 8.12 11.27
C GLY A 62 6.73 7.05 12.18
N ALA A 63 6.73 7.27 13.49
CA ALA A 63 6.05 6.43 14.47
C ALA A 63 5.06 7.26 15.28
N LYS A 64 3.77 6.86 15.25
CA LYS A 64 2.71 7.48 16.04
C LYS A 64 2.83 7.02 17.49
N THR A 65 2.90 7.98 18.40
CA THR A 65 3.06 7.73 19.84
C THR A 65 2.12 8.62 20.65
N SER A 66 2.04 8.41 21.95
CA SER A 66 1.31 9.31 22.85
C SER A 66 1.88 10.74 22.94
N LYS A 67 3.12 10.96 22.45
CA LYS A 67 3.78 12.27 22.42
C LYS A 67 3.67 12.98 21.06
N GLY A 68 3.07 12.33 20.06
CA GLY A 68 2.99 12.79 18.67
C GLY A 68 3.69 11.84 17.71
N ILE A 69 3.94 12.30 16.50
CA ILE A 69 4.63 11.53 15.44
C ILE A 69 6.15 11.69 15.60
N LEU A 70 6.83 10.62 15.96
CA LEU A 70 8.29 10.62 16.05
C LEU A 70 8.93 10.54 14.67
N ASP A 71 9.85 11.45 14.34
CA ASP A 71 10.76 11.28 13.18
C ASP A 71 11.82 10.23 13.55
N VAL A 72 11.66 9.01 13.04
CA VAL A 72 12.51 7.87 13.41
C VAL A 72 13.95 8.06 12.95
N LYS A 73 14.18 8.67 11.76
CA LYS A 73 15.52 8.94 11.23
C LYS A 73 16.28 9.91 12.13
N GLU A 74 15.64 11.03 12.52
CA GLU A 74 16.26 12.02 13.40
C GLU A 74 16.50 11.46 14.80
N ALA A 75 15.55 10.66 15.31
CA ALA A 75 15.71 10.01 16.61
C ALA A 75 16.86 9.00 16.62
N ALA A 76 16.98 8.19 15.59
CA ALA A 76 18.08 7.24 15.43
C ALA A 76 19.45 7.96 15.43
N GLY A 77 19.56 9.06 14.66
CA GLY A 77 20.78 9.88 14.64
C GLY A 77 21.13 10.47 15.99
N LEU A 78 20.15 11.10 16.68
CA LEU A 78 20.35 11.71 18.00
C LEU A 78 20.78 10.67 19.06
N LEU A 79 20.17 9.50 19.03
CA LEU A 79 20.40 8.42 20.01
C LEU A 79 21.55 7.49 19.62
N LYS A 80 22.21 7.75 18.50
CA LYS A 80 23.29 6.88 17.94
C LYS A 80 22.86 5.43 17.77
N LEU A 81 21.61 5.22 17.36
CA LEU A 81 21.02 3.92 17.04
C LEU A 81 20.90 3.75 15.52
N TYR A 82 20.82 2.51 15.08
CA TYR A 82 20.49 2.20 13.70
C TYR A 82 18.97 2.14 13.50
N SER A 83 18.48 2.65 12.37
CA SER A 83 17.13 2.42 11.85
C SER A 83 17.13 2.38 10.33
N PRO A 84 16.31 1.53 9.70
CA PRO A 84 16.00 1.64 8.29
C PRO A 84 15.35 2.99 7.98
N ALA A 85 15.53 3.48 6.75
CA ALA A 85 15.07 4.81 6.36
C ALA A 85 13.56 4.88 6.08
N THR A 86 13.00 3.79 5.53
CA THR A 86 11.61 3.71 5.07
C THR A 86 10.91 2.47 5.60
N LEU A 87 9.58 2.42 5.46
CA LEU A 87 8.80 1.23 5.79
C LEU A 87 9.17 0.04 4.87
N ASP A 88 9.38 0.30 3.58
CA ASP A 88 9.84 -0.74 2.65
C ASP A 88 11.18 -1.36 3.09
N ASP A 89 12.16 -0.52 3.44
CA ASP A 89 13.46 -1.03 3.94
C ASP A 89 13.31 -1.84 5.23
N MET A 90 12.45 -1.38 6.14
CA MET A 90 12.15 -2.09 7.40
C MET A 90 11.58 -3.48 7.14
N LEU A 91 10.60 -3.57 6.23
CA LEU A 91 9.92 -4.82 5.89
C LEU A 91 10.84 -5.75 5.11
N GLN A 92 11.40 -5.29 3.98
CA GLN A 92 12.20 -6.10 3.05
C GLN A 92 13.50 -6.61 3.66
N ARG A 93 14.06 -5.88 4.63
CA ARG A 93 15.25 -6.30 5.37
C ARG A 93 14.94 -6.98 6.70
N GLU A 94 13.66 -7.11 7.05
CA GLU A 94 13.19 -7.66 8.33
C GLU A 94 13.80 -6.96 9.56
N GLU A 95 13.90 -5.61 9.51
CA GLU A 95 14.59 -4.80 10.52
C GLU A 95 13.63 -4.07 11.49
N GLY A 96 12.43 -4.58 11.67
CA GLY A 96 11.40 -4.00 12.55
C GLY A 96 11.84 -3.83 14.00
N ALA A 97 12.63 -4.77 14.53
CA ALA A 97 13.16 -4.68 15.88
C ALA A 97 14.15 -3.50 16.07
N SER A 98 14.82 -3.04 14.98
CA SER A 98 15.65 -1.83 15.03
C SER A 98 14.80 -0.57 15.19
N VAL A 99 13.70 -0.47 14.44
CA VAL A 99 12.75 0.65 14.57
C VAL A 99 12.13 0.69 15.96
N GLN A 100 11.71 -0.45 16.48
CA GLN A 100 11.16 -0.57 17.84
C GLN A 100 12.15 -0.05 18.88
N ALA A 101 13.42 -0.44 18.80
CA ALA A 101 14.45 0.01 19.73
C ALA A 101 14.65 1.54 19.71
N VAL A 102 14.57 2.16 18.52
CA VAL A 102 14.66 3.63 18.39
C VAL A 102 13.45 4.31 19.04
N VAL A 103 12.24 3.83 18.78
CA VAL A 103 11.00 4.41 19.33
C VAL A 103 11.01 4.29 20.86
N GLU A 104 11.33 3.12 21.42
CA GLU A 104 11.40 2.89 22.85
C GLU A 104 12.43 3.80 23.54
N ALA A 105 13.61 3.96 22.93
CA ALA A 105 14.66 4.84 23.44
C ALA A 105 14.25 6.32 23.37
N ALA A 106 13.61 6.75 22.27
CA ALA A 106 13.14 8.12 22.10
C ALA A 106 12.04 8.49 23.11
N MET A 107 11.11 7.56 23.40
CA MET A 107 10.05 7.76 24.39
C MET A 107 10.60 8.02 25.80
N LYS A 108 11.76 7.48 26.13
CA LYS A 108 12.45 7.64 27.42
C LYS A 108 13.41 8.83 27.45
N SER A 109 13.77 9.43 26.30
CA SER A 109 14.79 10.45 26.18
C SER A 109 14.20 11.86 26.24
N ASN A 110 14.67 12.69 27.17
CA ASN A 110 14.33 14.11 27.22
C ASN A 110 14.88 14.86 25.98
N ALA A 111 16.05 14.46 25.47
CA ALA A 111 16.67 15.09 24.30
C ALA A 111 15.85 14.88 23.03
N ALA A 112 15.05 13.81 22.96
CA ALA A 112 14.23 13.49 21.79
C ALA A 112 12.86 14.22 21.77
N GLN A 113 12.49 14.99 22.79
CA GLN A 113 11.17 15.63 22.89
C GLN A 113 10.84 16.52 21.68
N LYS A 114 11.81 17.25 21.15
CA LYS A 114 11.65 18.11 19.97
C LYS A 114 11.45 17.37 18.65
N LEU A 115 11.61 16.05 18.65
CA LEU A 115 11.47 15.20 17.45
C LEU A 115 10.06 14.62 17.31
N PHE A 116 9.18 14.84 18.29
CA PHE A 116 7.77 14.50 18.21
C PHE A 116 7.01 15.64 17.54
N LEU A 117 6.45 15.36 16.37
CA LEU A 117 5.72 16.31 15.54
C LEU A 117 4.22 16.21 15.83
N LYS A 118 3.50 17.31 15.66
CA LYS A 118 2.04 17.26 15.68
C LYS A 118 1.54 16.61 14.39
N GLU A 119 0.54 15.74 14.53
CA GLU A 119 0.00 14.98 13.40
C GLU A 119 -0.58 15.88 12.29
N GLU A 120 -1.19 16.99 12.66
CA GLU A 120 -1.74 18.00 11.76
C GLU A 120 -0.71 18.65 10.82
N ASN A 121 0.60 18.55 11.17
CA ASN A 121 1.71 19.08 10.39
C ASN A 121 2.41 18.01 9.55
N ILE A 122 1.84 16.81 9.43
CA ILE A 122 2.43 15.71 8.66
C ILE A 122 1.96 15.78 7.21
N GLU A 123 2.90 15.90 6.31
CA GLU A 123 2.68 15.59 4.90
C GLU A 123 2.89 14.08 4.72
N TYR A 124 1.82 13.36 4.41
CA TYR A 124 1.89 11.91 4.24
C TYR A 124 2.53 11.53 2.91
N GLY A 125 3.29 10.44 2.91
CA GLY A 125 3.78 9.77 1.72
C GLY A 125 3.13 8.39 1.54
N PRO A 126 3.37 7.70 0.41
CA PRO A 126 2.91 6.33 0.21
C PRO A 126 3.38 5.43 1.35
N LEU A 127 2.46 4.66 1.94
CA LEU A 127 2.76 3.81 3.10
C LEU A 127 3.81 2.76 2.74
N VAL A 128 3.64 2.11 1.59
CA VAL A 128 4.65 1.28 0.92
C VAL A 128 4.84 1.79 -0.51
N THR A 129 6.02 1.66 -1.07
CA THR A 129 6.35 2.17 -2.41
C THR A 129 6.85 1.09 -3.35
N ARG A 130 7.35 -0.01 -2.81
CA ARG A 130 8.03 -1.07 -3.57
C ARG A 130 7.62 -2.47 -3.15
N PRO A 131 6.31 -2.77 -2.97
CA PRO A 131 5.89 -4.16 -2.83
C PRO A 131 6.29 -4.90 -4.11
N GLU A 132 6.79 -6.12 -3.99
CA GLU A 132 7.04 -6.95 -5.17
C GLU A 132 5.70 -7.36 -5.80
N LYS A 133 4.69 -7.60 -4.96
CA LYS A 133 3.34 -7.96 -5.37
C LYS A 133 2.27 -7.18 -4.59
N ILE A 134 1.24 -6.76 -5.32
CA ILE A 134 -0.04 -6.32 -4.78
C ILE A 134 -1.06 -7.37 -5.19
N VAL A 135 -1.43 -8.23 -4.27
CA VAL A 135 -2.45 -9.26 -4.48
C VAL A 135 -3.78 -8.73 -3.97
N CYS A 136 -4.87 -9.04 -4.67
CA CYS A 136 -6.22 -8.66 -4.27
C CYS A 136 -7.13 -9.90 -4.28
N VAL A 137 -8.15 -9.90 -3.42
CA VAL A 137 -9.12 -10.99 -3.29
C VAL A 137 -10.50 -10.46 -3.63
N GLY A 138 -11.05 -10.90 -4.75
CA GLY A 138 -12.42 -10.55 -5.17
C GLY A 138 -13.49 -11.39 -4.49
N LEU A 139 -14.70 -10.79 -4.33
CA LEU A 139 -15.90 -11.47 -3.85
C LEU A 139 -15.74 -12.14 -2.48
N ASN A 140 -15.08 -11.48 -1.55
CA ASN A 140 -14.68 -12.09 -0.29
C ASN A 140 -15.54 -11.70 0.94
N TYR A 141 -16.69 -11.05 0.74
CA TYR A 141 -17.68 -10.81 1.80
C TYR A 141 -19.00 -11.47 1.47
N ARG A 142 -19.63 -12.16 2.45
CA ARG A 142 -20.88 -12.91 2.26
C ARG A 142 -22.02 -12.00 1.82
N ARG A 143 -22.19 -10.84 2.50
CA ARG A 143 -23.24 -9.87 2.15
C ARG A 143 -23.01 -9.26 0.77
N HIS A 144 -21.75 -9.00 0.39
CA HIS A 144 -21.42 -8.49 -0.94
C HIS A 144 -21.78 -9.51 -2.04
N ALA A 145 -21.44 -10.78 -1.87
CA ALA A 145 -21.82 -11.84 -2.82
C ALA A 145 -23.36 -11.95 -2.98
N GLN A 146 -24.11 -11.82 -1.88
CA GLN A 146 -25.57 -11.80 -1.92
C GLN A 146 -26.13 -10.57 -2.65
N GLU A 147 -25.58 -9.37 -2.38
CA GLU A 147 -25.95 -8.11 -3.01
C GLU A 147 -25.86 -8.17 -4.53
N ILE A 148 -24.75 -8.64 -5.07
CA ILE A 148 -24.53 -8.77 -6.50
C ILE A 148 -25.08 -10.06 -7.11
N LYS A 149 -25.78 -10.88 -6.31
CA LYS A 149 -26.40 -12.16 -6.70
C LYS A 149 -25.40 -13.15 -7.30
N MET A 150 -24.17 -13.14 -6.82
CA MET A 150 -23.13 -14.09 -7.21
C MET A 150 -23.05 -15.25 -6.21
N PRO A 151 -22.80 -16.48 -6.67
CA PRO A 151 -22.55 -17.60 -5.76
C PRO A 151 -21.27 -17.32 -4.95
N ILE A 152 -21.24 -17.82 -3.70
CA ILE A 152 -20.03 -17.77 -2.89
C ILE A 152 -18.92 -18.56 -3.60
N PRO A 153 -17.76 -17.94 -3.87
CA PRO A 153 -16.64 -18.63 -4.51
C PRO A 153 -16.17 -19.84 -3.70
N LYS A 154 -15.87 -20.95 -4.39
CA LYS A 154 -15.35 -22.17 -3.73
C LYS A 154 -13.90 -22.05 -3.25
N GLN A 155 -13.19 -21.02 -3.69
CA GLN A 155 -11.81 -20.66 -3.32
C GLN A 155 -11.57 -19.16 -3.56
N PRO A 156 -10.55 -18.55 -2.92
CA PRO A 156 -10.24 -17.15 -3.12
C PRO A 156 -10.04 -16.79 -4.60
N VAL A 157 -10.70 -15.74 -5.06
CA VAL A 157 -10.56 -15.21 -6.42
C VAL A 157 -9.43 -14.18 -6.40
N LEU A 158 -8.25 -14.57 -6.88
CA LEU A 158 -7.08 -13.70 -6.86
C LEU A 158 -6.96 -12.87 -8.12
N PHE A 159 -6.62 -11.61 -7.95
CA PHE A 159 -6.18 -10.70 -9.02
C PHE A 159 -5.09 -9.77 -8.49
N ASN A 160 -4.60 -8.85 -9.29
CA ASN A 160 -3.48 -8.00 -8.92
C ASN A 160 -3.70 -6.53 -9.28
N LYS A 161 -2.95 -5.67 -8.60
CA LYS A 161 -2.71 -4.27 -8.97
C LYS A 161 -1.21 -4.07 -9.19
N TYR A 162 -0.84 -2.95 -9.81
CA TYR A 162 0.56 -2.56 -10.01
C TYR A 162 0.96 -1.40 -9.10
N ASN A 163 2.25 -1.21 -8.89
CA ASN A 163 2.78 -0.21 -7.95
C ASN A 163 2.42 1.24 -8.30
N ASN A 164 2.16 1.56 -9.60
CA ASN A 164 1.65 2.86 -10.03
C ASN A 164 0.27 3.20 -9.44
N SER A 165 -0.49 2.19 -9.04
CA SER A 165 -1.79 2.39 -8.41
C SER A 165 -1.72 2.83 -6.95
N LEU A 166 -0.58 2.70 -6.27
CA LEU A 166 -0.45 3.10 -4.87
C LEU A 166 -0.64 4.61 -4.69
N LEU A 167 -1.45 4.99 -3.71
CA LEU A 167 -1.71 6.38 -3.36
C LEU A 167 -1.65 6.55 -1.83
N HIS A 168 -1.13 7.69 -1.39
CA HIS A 168 -1.04 8.02 0.03
C HIS A 168 -2.34 8.63 0.59
N HIS A 169 -2.46 8.64 1.92
CA HIS A 169 -3.48 9.41 2.63
C HIS A 169 -3.39 10.90 2.27
N GLY A 170 -4.53 11.52 1.96
CA GLY A 170 -4.61 12.91 1.51
C GLY A 170 -4.24 13.13 0.04
N GLY A 171 -3.95 12.05 -0.71
CA GLY A 171 -3.65 12.13 -2.14
C GLY A 171 -4.90 12.31 -3.01
N THR A 172 -4.68 12.51 -4.31
CA THR A 172 -5.74 12.69 -5.30
C THR A 172 -5.67 11.62 -6.39
N ILE A 173 -6.81 11.07 -6.79
CA ILE A 173 -6.93 10.20 -7.96
C ILE A 173 -7.36 11.07 -9.14
N LYS A 174 -6.53 11.13 -10.17
CA LYS A 174 -6.92 11.69 -11.45
C LYS A 174 -7.72 10.65 -12.22
N LEU A 175 -9.03 10.89 -12.39
CA LEU A 175 -9.90 9.95 -13.07
C LEU A 175 -9.52 9.83 -14.56
N PRO A 176 -9.29 8.61 -15.09
CA PRO A 176 -9.01 8.40 -16.50
C PRO A 176 -10.28 8.52 -17.37
N SER A 177 -10.95 9.68 -17.32
CA SER A 177 -12.27 9.92 -17.92
C SER A 177 -12.31 9.82 -19.44
N ALA A 178 -11.15 9.77 -20.11
CA ALA A 178 -11.07 9.51 -21.54
C ALA A 178 -11.37 8.03 -21.93
N VAL A 179 -11.23 7.10 -20.98
CA VAL A 179 -11.33 5.65 -21.21
C VAL A 179 -12.31 4.95 -20.25
N ALA A 180 -12.77 5.61 -19.20
CA ALA A 180 -13.68 5.06 -18.21
C ALA A 180 -14.67 6.09 -17.67
N THR A 181 -15.83 5.63 -17.23
CA THR A 181 -16.91 6.47 -16.68
C THR A 181 -17.58 5.89 -15.44
N LYS A 182 -17.30 4.64 -15.09
CA LYS A 182 -17.99 3.90 -14.01
C LYS A 182 -17.05 3.68 -12.83
N PHE A 183 -16.70 4.77 -12.13
CA PHE A 183 -15.78 4.72 -10.99
C PHE A 183 -16.49 4.36 -9.70
N ASP A 184 -15.85 3.50 -8.89
CA ASP A 184 -16.41 2.91 -7.68
C ASP A 184 -15.36 2.77 -6.58
N TYR A 185 -15.80 2.77 -5.33
CA TYR A 185 -14.99 2.63 -4.11
C TYR A 185 -15.12 1.22 -3.53
N GLU A 186 -14.06 0.74 -2.88
CA GLU A 186 -14.00 -0.54 -2.19
C GLU A 186 -13.09 -0.44 -0.97
N ILE A 187 -13.65 -0.15 0.23
CA ILE A 187 -12.84 -0.20 1.47
C ILE A 187 -12.41 -1.63 1.76
N GLU A 188 -11.14 -1.80 2.15
CA GLU A 188 -10.57 -3.10 2.44
C GLU A 188 -9.58 -3.08 3.60
N LEU A 189 -9.55 -4.17 4.38
CA LEU A 189 -8.41 -4.52 5.20
C LEU A 189 -7.26 -4.91 4.27
N VAL A 190 -6.04 -4.39 4.53
CA VAL A 190 -4.85 -4.75 3.78
C VAL A 190 -3.84 -5.42 4.70
N ILE A 191 -3.43 -6.64 4.33
CA ILE A 191 -2.37 -7.39 5.00
C ILE A 191 -1.02 -6.92 4.44
N VAL A 192 -0.04 -6.69 5.31
CA VAL A 192 1.34 -6.40 4.94
C VAL A 192 2.23 -7.56 5.38
N MET A 193 2.86 -8.22 4.43
CA MET A 193 3.72 -9.38 4.71
C MET A 193 5.04 -8.94 5.37
N GLY A 194 5.47 -9.69 6.37
CA GLY A 194 6.69 -9.40 7.12
C GLY A 194 7.76 -10.49 7.02
N LYS A 195 7.36 -11.67 6.54
CA LYS A 195 8.25 -12.80 6.29
C LYS A 195 7.87 -13.46 4.98
N GLU A 196 8.82 -14.19 4.40
CA GLU A 196 8.54 -15.04 3.25
C GLU A 196 7.51 -16.12 3.64
N ALA A 197 6.51 -16.30 2.77
CA ALA A 197 5.50 -17.35 2.89
C ALA A 197 5.41 -18.12 1.57
N ARG A 198 5.76 -19.41 1.63
CA ARG A 198 5.62 -20.38 0.55
C ARG A 198 5.06 -21.66 1.14
N ASP A 199 3.93 -22.12 0.59
CA ASP A 199 3.23 -23.33 1.01
C ASP A 199 2.93 -23.38 2.54
N VAL A 200 2.61 -22.21 3.14
CA VAL A 200 2.35 -22.14 4.58
C VAL A 200 0.93 -22.61 4.90
N SER A 201 0.79 -23.34 6.01
CA SER A 201 -0.53 -23.74 6.51
C SER A 201 -1.30 -22.54 7.08
N GLU A 202 -2.63 -22.61 7.14
CA GLU A 202 -3.47 -21.58 7.78
C GLU A 202 -3.00 -21.28 9.22
N LYS A 203 -2.63 -22.30 9.98
CA LYS A 203 -2.12 -22.15 11.35
C LYS A 203 -0.84 -21.30 11.43
N ALA A 204 0.03 -21.38 10.43
CA ALA A 204 1.30 -20.66 10.40
C ALA A 204 1.18 -19.29 9.69
N ALA A 205 0.15 -19.07 8.90
CA ALA A 205 0.01 -17.95 8.00
C ALA A 205 0.16 -16.58 8.68
N LEU A 206 -0.53 -16.34 9.79
CA LEU A 206 -0.48 -15.06 10.50
C LEU A 206 0.90 -14.76 11.12
N SER A 207 1.75 -15.77 11.34
CA SER A 207 3.13 -15.54 11.81
C SER A 207 4.04 -14.89 10.76
N CYS A 208 3.58 -14.84 9.50
CA CYS A 208 4.28 -14.18 8.38
C CYS A 208 3.83 -12.72 8.20
N VAL A 209 2.81 -12.25 8.92
CA VAL A 209 2.24 -10.90 8.80
C VAL A 209 3.06 -9.93 9.64
N ALA A 210 3.47 -8.80 9.05
CA ALA A 210 4.09 -7.70 9.77
C ALA A 210 3.04 -6.80 10.43
N GLY A 211 1.92 -6.58 9.76
CA GLY A 211 0.85 -5.70 10.22
C GLY A 211 -0.24 -5.50 9.18
N TYR A 212 -1.08 -4.51 9.46
CA TYR A 212 -2.26 -4.21 8.67
C TYR A 212 -2.37 -2.72 8.37
N ALA A 213 -3.14 -2.39 7.34
CA ALA A 213 -3.46 -1.02 6.95
C ALA A 213 -4.89 -0.92 6.40
N THR A 214 -5.44 0.29 6.36
CA THR A 214 -6.67 0.59 5.62
C THR A 214 -6.35 0.81 4.16
N GLY A 215 -7.08 0.19 3.24
CA GLY A 215 -6.96 0.39 1.81
C GLY A 215 -8.28 0.66 1.13
N ASN A 216 -8.20 1.04 -0.15
CA ASN A 216 -9.34 1.12 -1.06
C ASN A 216 -8.95 0.51 -2.41
N ASP A 217 -9.66 -0.55 -2.83
CA ASP A 217 -9.47 -1.15 -4.14
C ASP A 217 -10.31 -0.39 -5.20
N PHE A 218 -9.93 0.88 -5.42
CA PHE A 218 -10.63 1.77 -6.33
C PHE A 218 -10.72 1.17 -7.73
N SER A 219 -11.89 1.33 -8.37
CA SER A 219 -12.27 0.54 -9.55
C SER A 219 -12.86 1.41 -10.64
N ALA A 220 -12.56 1.08 -11.90
CA ALA A 220 -13.31 1.49 -13.08
C ALA A 220 -14.06 0.26 -13.61
N ARG A 221 -15.38 0.18 -13.35
CA ARG A 221 -16.18 -1.03 -13.59
C ARG A 221 -16.37 -1.37 -15.05
N ASP A 222 -16.41 -0.37 -15.91
CA ASP A 222 -16.40 -0.55 -17.36
C ASP A 222 -15.11 -1.21 -17.85
N LEU A 223 -13.94 -0.75 -17.43
CA LEU A 223 -12.67 -1.38 -17.75
C LEU A 223 -12.52 -2.77 -17.10
N GLN A 224 -13.13 -2.98 -15.93
CA GLN A 224 -13.07 -4.27 -15.24
C GLN A 224 -13.85 -5.36 -15.96
N PHE A 225 -15.03 -5.04 -16.48
CA PHE A 225 -15.98 -6.06 -16.96
C PHE A 225 -16.27 -6.01 -18.46
N GLU A 226 -16.05 -4.87 -19.13
CA GLU A 226 -16.44 -4.68 -20.53
C GLU A 226 -15.24 -4.83 -21.49
N THR A 227 -14.03 -5.09 -21.00
CA THR A 227 -12.78 -5.18 -21.77
C THR A 227 -12.14 -6.58 -21.78
N GLY A 228 -12.95 -7.65 -21.88
CA GLY A 228 -12.44 -9.02 -22.04
C GLY A 228 -12.20 -9.80 -20.76
N GLY A 229 -12.73 -9.33 -19.62
CA GLY A 229 -12.80 -10.11 -18.37
C GLY A 229 -11.51 -10.15 -17.53
N GLN A 230 -10.48 -9.39 -17.90
CA GLN A 230 -9.28 -9.20 -17.07
C GLN A 230 -9.46 -8.00 -16.16
N TRP A 231 -9.68 -8.23 -14.88
CA TRP A 231 -10.00 -7.18 -13.89
C TRP A 231 -8.90 -6.12 -13.75
N MET A 232 -7.66 -6.50 -14.00
CA MET A 232 -6.49 -5.65 -13.86
C MET A 232 -6.66 -4.28 -14.54
N GLN A 233 -7.29 -4.22 -15.72
CA GLN A 233 -7.49 -2.95 -16.45
C GLN A 233 -8.36 -1.96 -15.67
N GLY A 234 -9.38 -2.43 -14.98
CA GLY A 234 -10.26 -1.60 -14.14
C GLY A 234 -9.71 -1.33 -12.74
N LYS A 235 -8.61 -1.97 -12.35
CA LYS A 235 -8.09 -1.97 -10.99
C LYS A 235 -6.71 -1.31 -10.85
N SER A 236 -5.95 -1.11 -11.95
CA SER A 236 -4.54 -0.73 -11.88
C SER A 236 -4.20 0.62 -12.51
N SER A 237 -5.18 1.51 -12.71
CA SER A 237 -4.89 2.90 -13.09
C SER A 237 -4.14 3.62 -11.97
N ASP A 238 -3.45 4.70 -12.32
CA ASP A 238 -2.63 5.47 -11.37
C ASP A 238 -3.47 5.95 -10.17
N GLY A 239 -2.99 5.65 -8.96
CA GLY A 239 -3.66 6.02 -7.72
C GLY A 239 -4.83 5.12 -7.30
N PHE A 240 -5.18 4.06 -8.02
CA PHE A 240 -6.33 3.19 -7.73
C PHE A 240 -6.14 2.23 -6.53
N ALA A 241 -5.04 2.34 -5.79
CA ALA A 241 -4.81 1.64 -4.52
C ALA A 241 -4.44 2.62 -3.39
N PRO A 242 -5.35 3.52 -2.98
CA PRO A 242 -5.14 4.30 -1.77
C PRO A 242 -4.85 3.39 -0.57
N LEU A 243 -3.81 3.72 0.21
CA LEU A 243 -3.33 2.90 1.33
C LEU A 243 -2.80 3.78 2.47
N GLY A 244 -3.20 3.50 3.71
CA GLY A 244 -2.77 4.22 4.90
C GLY A 244 -3.94 4.69 5.76
N PRO A 245 -3.78 5.73 6.60
CA PRO A 245 -2.57 6.53 6.86
C PRO A 245 -1.49 5.75 7.60
N TYR A 246 -1.85 4.67 8.31
CA TYR A 246 -0.97 3.94 9.19
C TYR A 246 -0.77 2.49 8.75
N PHE A 247 0.42 2.00 9.06
CA PHE A 247 0.74 0.60 9.24
C PHE A 247 0.72 0.29 10.74
N VAL A 248 -0.11 -0.66 11.16
CA VAL A 248 -0.22 -1.09 12.55
C VAL A 248 0.30 -2.51 12.68
N THR A 249 1.24 -2.75 13.61
CA THR A 249 1.86 -4.07 13.78
C THR A 249 0.85 -5.14 14.18
N ALA A 250 1.06 -6.36 13.71
CA ALA A 250 0.06 -7.42 13.64
C ALA A 250 -0.56 -7.78 15.00
N GLU A 251 0.21 -7.80 16.07
CA GLU A 251 -0.26 -8.20 17.40
C GLU A 251 -1.21 -7.19 18.07
N GLN A 252 -1.33 -5.99 17.51
CA GLN A 252 -2.28 -4.97 18.00
C GLN A 252 -3.67 -5.10 17.40
N VAL A 253 -3.83 -5.98 16.40
CA VAL A 253 -5.01 -6.06 15.55
C VAL A 253 -5.54 -7.48 15.54
N ASP A 254 -6.82 -7.65 15.81
CA ASP A 254 -7.55 -8.88 15.50
C ASP A 254 -8.14 -8.74 14.09
N PRO A 255 -7.53 -9.34 13.05
CA PRO A 255 -7.96 -9.14 11.67
C PRO A 255 -9.34 -9.73 11.36
N ASP A 256 -9.84 -10.63 12.21
CA ASP A 256 -11.10 -11.32 12.02
C ASP A 256 -12.29 -10.58 12.68
N ASN A 257 -12.02 -9.46 13.40
CA ASN A 257 -13.08 -8.69 14.07
C ASN A 257 -12.77 -7.18 14.11
N LEU A 258 -12.85 -6.53 12.95
CA LEU A 258 -12.66 -5.09 12.79
C LEU A 258 -13.87 -4.45 12.13
N ASN A 259 -14.39 -3.38 12.70
CA ASN A 259 -15.38 -2.55 12.05
C ASN A 259 -14.73 -1.73 10.94
N LEU A 260 -15.42 -1.62 9.78
CA LEU A 260 -14.98 -0.84 8.65
C LEU A 260 -16.14 -0.05 8.04
N GLU A 261 -15.84 1.18 7.63
CA GLU A 261 -16.80 2.11 7.05
C GLU A 261 -16.17 2.92 5.92
N CYS A 262 -16.87 3.03 4.78
CA CYS A 262 -16.52 3.95 3.71
C CYS A 262 -17.58 5.02 3.57
N ARG A 263 -17.16 6.29 3.54
CA ARG A 263 -18.00 7.46 3.31
C ARG A 263 -17.59 8.16 2.01
N VAL A 264 -18.59 8.59 1.27
CA VAL A 264 -18.43 9.45 0.09
C VAL A 264 -19.14 10.77 0.37
N ASN A 265 -18.41 11.88 0.31
CA ASN A 265 -18.92 13.23 0.62
C ASN A 265 -19.62 13.32 1.98
N GLY A 266 -19.11 12.54 2.97
CA GLY A 266 -19.66 12.47 4.32
C GLY A 266 -20.80 11.47 4.52
N GLU A 267 -21.37 10.90 3.45
CA GLU A 267 -22.40 9.87 3.54
C GLU A 267 -21.83 8.48 3.63
N THR A 268 -22.26 7.67 4.60
CA THR A 268 -21.87 6.27 4.74
C THR A 268 -22.39 5.45 3.56
N ARG A 269 -21.49 4.79 2.86
CA ARG A 269 -21.77 3.93 1.70
C ARG A 269 -21.53 2.46 1.99
N GLN A 270 -20.46 2.14 2.71
CA GLN A 270 -20.17 0.78 3.17
C GLN A 270 -20.03 0.80 4.69
N SER A 271 -20.61 -0.17 5.37
CA SER A 271 -20.48 -0.39 6.81
C SER A 271 -20.57 -1.88 7.08
N SER A 272 -19.53 -2.47 7.67
CA SER A 272 -19.44 -3.91 7.91
C SER A 272 -18.43 -4.22 9.01
N ASN A 273 -18.16 -5.53 9.18
CA ASN A 273 -17.11 -6.04 10.05
C ASN A 273 -16.35 -7.15 9.30
N THR A 274 -15.04 -7.31 9.56
CA THR A 274 -14.22 -8.33 8.92
C THR A 274 -14.63 -9.76 9.23
N ASN A 275 -15.47 -10.00 10.26
CA ASN A 275 -16.07 -11.31 10.53
C ASN A 275 -17.03 -11.79 9.43
N ASP A 276 -17.44 -10.90 8.50
CA ASP A 276 -18.23 -11.26 7.31
C ASP A 276 -17.37 -11.75 6.13
N LEU A 277 -16.03 -11.75 6.26
CA LEU A 277 -15.13 -12.32 5.26
C LEU A 277 -15.47 -13.81 5.01
N ILE A 278 -15.51 -14.21 3.74
CA ILE A 278 -15.68 -15.60 3.31
C ILE A 278 -14.40 -16.39 3.63
N TYR A 279 -13.26 -15.83 3.24
CA TYR A 279 -11.93 -16.33 3.54
C TYR A 279 -11.22 -15.33 4.44
N ASN A 280 -10.85 -15.71 5.64
CA ASN A 280 -10.13 -14.84 6.57
C ASN A 280 -8.65 -14.68 6.19
N CYS A 281 -7.93 -13.82 6.91
CA CYS A 281 -6.54 -13.50 6.57
C CYS A 281 -5.63 -14.73 6.52
N SER A 282 -5.79 -15.68 7.44
CA SER A 282 -4.97 -16.91 7.47
C SER A 282 -5.24 -17.81 6.25
N GLN A 283 -6.49 -17.95 5.84
CA GLN A 283 -6.90 -18.71 4.67
C GLN A 283 -6.40 -18.07 3.37
N ILE A 284 -6.51 -16.74 3.26
CA ILE A 284 -6.00 -15.99 2.09
C ILE A 284 -4.50 -16.21 1.93
N ILE A 285 -3.72 -16.04 3.00
CA ILE A 285 -2.26 -16.20 2.95
C ILE A 285 -1.89 -17.65 2.63
N SER A 286 -2.51 -18.63 3.29
CA SER A 286 -2.26 -20.06 3.03
C SER A 286 -2.56 -20.40 1.57
N TYR A 287 -3.73 -20.01 1.07
CA TYR A 287 -4.14 -20.25 -0.32
C TYR A 287 -3.20 -19.59 -1.33
N THR A 288 -2.85 -18.33 -1.10
CA THR A 288 -1.99 -17.57 -2.00
C THR A 288 -0.58 -18.11 -2.01
N SER A 289 -0.01 -18.41 -0.82
CA SER A 289 1.37 -18.92 -0.70
C SER A 289 1.59 -20.28 -1.35
N GLY A 290 0.54 -21.10 -1.44
CA GLY A 290 0.58 -22.37 -2.18
C GLY A 290 0.69 -22.22 -3.71
N ARG A 291 0.54 -21.00 -4.24
CA ARG A 291 0.56 -20.68 -5.67
C ARG A 291 1.65 -19.70 -6.03
N ILE A 292 1.81 -18.66 -5.20
CA ILE A 292 2.71 -17.52 -5.42
C ILE A 292 3.49 -17.30 -4.13
N SER A 293 4.82 -17.32 -4.17
CA SER A 293 5.63 -16.96 -3.01
C SER A 293 5.35 -15.52 -2.61
N LEU A 294 4.97 -15.30 -1.36
CA LEU A 294 4.82 -13.97 -0.78
C LEU A 294 6.13 -13.58 -0.08
N ARG A 295 6.52 -12.32 -0.22
CA ARG A 295 7.77 -11.79 0.32
C ARG A 295 7.52 -10.67 1.33
N PRO A 296 8.47 -10.39 2.23
CA PRO A 296 8.37 -9.22 3.11
C PRO A 296 8.14 -7.93 2.31
N GLY A 297 7.12 -7.17 2.69
CA GLY A 297 6.68 -5.96 1.98
C GLY A 297 5.61 -6.18 0.91
N ASP A 298 5.28 -7.41 0.52
CA ASP A 298 4.10 -7.68 -0.30
C ASP A 298 2.83 -7.30 0.46
N ILE A 299 1.81 -6.85 -0.25
CA ILE A 299 0.53 -6.48 0.33
C ILE A 299 -0.61 -7.27 -0.29
N ILE A 300 -1.64 -7.55 0.53
CA ILE A 300 -2.83 -8.28 0.10
C ILE A 300 -4.06 -7.48 0.50
N PHE A 301 -4.83 -7.03 -0.47
CA PHE A 301 -6.18 -6.50 -0.31
C PHE A 301 -7.14 -7.66 -0.11
N THR A 302 -7.91 -7.67 1.00
CA THR A 302 -8.64 -8.86 1.45
C THR A 302 -10.07 -8.96 0.93
N GLY A 303 -10.52 -7.99 0.13
CA GLY A 303 -11.88 -7.90 -0.37
C GLY A 303 -12.71 -6.83 0.35
N THR A 304 -13.74 -6.37 -0.34
CA THR A 304 -14.63 -5.29 0.11
C THR A 304 -16.01 -5.81 0.52
N PRO A 305 -16.67 -5.20 1.54
CA PRO A 305 -18.05 -5.50 1.91
C PRO A 305 -19.07 -4.95 0.89
N GLY A 306 -20.34 -5.30 1.09
CA GLY A 306 -21.46 -4.71 0.35
C GLY A 306 -21.55 -3.19 0.49
N GLY A 307 -22.33 -2.56 -0.40
CA GLY A 307 -22.53 -1.12 -0.46
C GLY A 307 -21.70 -0.42 -1.55
N VAL A 308 -21.00 -1.17 -2.40
CA VAL A 308 -20.37 -0.62 -3.61
C VAL A 308 -21.41 -0.17 -4.63
N ILE A 309 -21.10 0.80 -5.48
CA ILE A 309 -22.05 1.30 -6.48
C ILE A 309 -22.47 0.18 -7.44
N PHE A 310 -21.51 -0.64 -7.86
CA PHE A 310 -21.75 -1.79 -8.76
C PHE A 310 -22.70 -2.84 -8.16
N GLY A 311 -22.81 -2.93 -6.84
CA GLY A 311 -23.75 -3.83 -6.14
C GLY A 311 -25.20 -3.41 -6.25
N GLY A 312 -25.47 -2.16 -6.62
CA GLY A 312 -26.82 -1.66 -6.83
C GLY A 312 -27.62 -1.46 -5.55
N VAL A 313 -26.95 -1.24 -4.42
CA VAL A 313 -27.58 -0.93 -3.13
C VAL A 313 -27.14 0.45 -2.66
N VAL A 314 -28.09 1.37 -2.47
CA VAL A 314 -27.84 2.71 -1.94
C VAL A 314 -28.73 2.93 -0.72
N GLY A 315 -28.12 3.26 0.43
CA GLY A 315 -28.85 3.46 1.68
C GLY A 315 -29.63 2.22 2.14
N GLY A 316 -29.16 1.00 1.81
CA GLY A 316 -29.85 -0.27 2.14
C GLY A 316 -30.97 -0.66 1.18
N LEU A 317 -31.24 0.13 0.14
CA LEU A 317 -32.27 -0.13 -0.86
C LEU A 317 -31.66 -0.52 -2.20
N ALA A 318 -32.16 -1.60 -2.81
CA ALA A 318 -31.79 -1.99 -4.16
C ALA A 318 -32.25 -0.94 -5.17
N VAL A 319 -31.32 -0.52 -6.05
CA VAL A 319 -31.61 0.42 -7.15
C VAL A 319 -31.30 -0.24 -8.50
N SER A 320 -32.02 0.16 -9.54
CA SER A 320 -31.74 -0.34 -10.90
C SER A 320 -30.43 0.25 -11.44
N LYS A 321 -29.77 -0.43 -12.37
CA LYS A 321 -28.48 -0.02 -12.95
C LYS A 321 -28.49 1.37 -13.56
N GLU A 322 -29.62 1.80 -14.08
CA GLU A 322 -29.84 3.13 -14.68
C GLU A 322 -29.79 4.25 -13.62
N LYS A 323 -29.94 3.90 -12.32
CA LYS A 323 -29.90 4.82 -11.17
C LYS A 323 -28.55 4.81 -10.45
N TYR A 324 -27.52 4.11 -10.95
CA TYR A 324 -26.20 4.14 -10.35
C TYR A 324 -25.59 5.53 -10.53
N VAL A 325 -25.20 6.14 -9.41
CA VAL A 325 -24.49 7.41 -9.41
C VAL A 325 -23.00 7.09 -9.21
N TRP A 326 -22.29 6.99 -10.31
CA TRP A 326 -20.86 6.74 -10.31
C TRP A 326 -20.08 7.91 -9.73
N LEU A 327 -18.92 7.61 -9.16
CA LEU A 327 -18.00 8.62 -8.65
C LEU A 327 -17.51 9.54 -9.78
N LYS A 328 -17.22 10.80 -9.43
CA LYS A 328 -16.78 11.85 -10.36
C LYS A 328 -15.74 12.76 -9.71
N ALA A 329 -15.07 13.57 -10.50
CA ALA A 329 -14.20 14.62 -10.00
C ALA A 329 -14.91 15.53 -8.99
N GLY A 330 -14.22 15.86 -7.91
CA GLY A 330 -14.73 16.60 -6.74
C GLY A 330 -15.26 15.70 -5.60
N ASP A 331 -15.46 14.40 -5.82
CA ASP A 331 -15.89 13.50 -4.75
C ASP A 331 -14.75 13.24 -3.77
N LYS A 332 -15.09 13.19 -2.47
CA LYS A 332 -14.17 12.94 -1.36
C LYS A 332 -14.52 11.63 -0.69
N ILE A 333 -13.52 10.77 -0.55
CA ILE A 333 -13.67 9.44 0.03
C ILE A 333 -12.93 9.38 1.36
N ALA A 334 -13.58 8.80 2.38
CA ALA A 334 -13.03 8.53 3.69
C ALA A 334 -13.30 7.08 4.07
N CYS A 335 -12.25 6.31 4.32
CA CYS A 335 -12.28 4.90 4.67
C CYS A 335 -11.74 4.71 6.08
N SER A 336 -12.57 4.30 7.03
CA SER A 336 -12.19 4.04 8.41
C SER A 336 -12.17 2.55 8.69
N LEU A 337 -11.08 2.05 9.22
CA LEU A 337 -10.95 0.71 9.76
C LEU A 337 -10.51 0.80 11.21
N GLU A 338 -11.20 0.06 12.08
CA GLU A 338 -10.96 0.08 13.52
C GLU A 338 -9.48 -0.17 13.81
N LYS A 339 -8.87 0.65 14.70
CA LYS A 339 -7.44 0.68 15.05
C LYS A 339 -6.46 1.07 13.94
N LEU A 340 -6.86 1.11 12.67
CA LEU A 340 -5.98 1.38 11.53
C LEU A 340 -6.04 2.83 11.03
N GLY A 341 -6.94 3.64 11.60
CA GLY A 341 -7.11 5.04 11.24
C GLY A 341 -8.04 5.26 10.06
N GLU A 342 -8.16 6.51 9.63
CA GLU A 342 -9.03 6.94 8.55
C GLU A 342 -8.21 7.38 7.33
N LEU A 343 -8.28 6.61 6.27
CA LEU A 343 -7.70 6.92 4.95
C LEU A 343 -8.62 7.90 4.22
N LYS A 344 -8.08 9.02 3.75
CA LYS A 344 -8.80 10.02 2.95
C LYS A 344 -8.12 10.25 1.62
N PHE A 345 -8.91 10.46 0.58
CA PHE A 345 -8.44 10.86 -0.74
C PHE A 345 -9.56 11.56 -1.52
N GLU A 346 -9.18 12.28 -2.59
CA GLU A 346 -10.10 13.04 -3.42
C GLU A 346 -9.96 12.66 -4.89
N LEU A 347 -11.03 12.88 -5.66
CA LEU A 347 -11.06 12.61 -7.10
C LEU A 347 -10.94 13.93 -7.88
N VAL A 348 -10.10 13.95 -8.91
CA VAL A 348 -9.91 15.11 -9.79
C VAL A 348 -9.99 14.74 -11.27
#